data_8ddaf6cf432d553760ba13ec39c5e952
#
_entry.id   8ddaf6cf432d553760ba13ec39c5e952
#
_cell.length_a   1.000
_cell.length_b   1.000
_cell.length_c   1.000
_cell.angle_alpha   90.00
_cell.angle_beta   90.00
_cell.angle_gamma   90.00
#
_symmetry.space_group_name_H-M   'P 1'
#
loop_
_entity.id
_entity.type
_entity.pdbx_description
1 polymer ?
#
loop_
_entity_poly.entity_id
_entity_poly.type
_entity_poly.pdbx_seq_one_letter_code
_entity_poly.pdbx_strand_id
1 'polypeptide(L)'
;MHATKRIAVAGATGRVGRHAVAALRDQEYEVVEISRSQGVDVVTAEGLAEALAGVEVVIDAATGPSPEQQAATEFFTTSARNLQELGAQAGVQRIIAVSIVGTDRFSGGYGVAKVAHERAHLDGPVPAHILRASQFHEFVEQLVNWGRQGDVSRVPVMRTQLVAARSVAEELALLASDPERFAAAGAGAISEIAGPRAERLAEMARLVVTRHGEAVTIEEVSDPDNPDRELNEEGGLLPGPAAKLARPTFEEWLDEQS
;
A
#
# COMPACT_ATOMS: atom_id res chain seq x y z
N MET A 1 -32.99 13.77 0.08
CA MET A 1 -31.81 13.45 -0.72
C MET A 1 -30.68 13.32 0.28
N HIS A 2 -30.12 12.11 0.48
CA HIS A 2 -28.89 11.97 1.25
C HIS A 2 -27.79 12.59 0.38
N ALA A 3 -27.02 13.54 0.94
CA ALA A 3 -25.85 14.07 0.26
C ALA A 3 -24.90 12.89 -0.05
N THR A 4 -24.45 12.80 -1.29
CA THR A 4 -23.46 11.78 -1.68
C THR A 4 -22.19 12.03 -0.85
N LYS A 5 -21.74 11.01 -0.12
CA LYS A 5 -20.54 11.13 0.71
C LYS A 5 -19.32 11.35 -0.18
N ARG A 6 -18.47 12.32 0.20
CA ARG A 6 -17.22 12.62 -0.49
C ARG A 6 -16.06 11.90 0.17
N ILE A 7 -15.33 11.11 -0.60
CA ILE A 7 -14.15 10.38 -0.14
C ILE A 7 -12.94 10.82 -0.98
N ALA A 8 -11.88 11.27 -0.32
CA ALA A 8 -10.64 11.60 -0.99
C ALA A 8 -9.69 10.41 -1.04
N VAL A 9 -8.95 10.28 -2.14
CA VAL A 9 -7.90 9.27 -2.31
C VAL A 9 -6.59 9.97 -2.62
N ALA A 10 -5.69 10.02 -1.64
CA ALA A 10 -4.33 10.48 -1.83
C ALA A 10 -3.50 9.40 -2.52
N GLY A 11 -2.71 9.79 -3.53
CA GLY A 11 -2.05 8.85 -4.43
C GLY A 11 -3.01 8.19 -5.42
N ALA A 12 -4.08 8.89 -5.83
CA ALA A 12 -5.17 8.41 -6.68
C ALA A 12 -4.72 7.77 -8.00
N THR A 13 -3.61 8.23 -8.57
CA THR A 13 -3.04 7.71 -9.83
C THR A 13 -2.04 6.56 -9.63
N GLY A 14 -1.76 6.20 -8.37
CA GLY A 14 -0.82 5.15 -8.00
C GLY A 14 -1.39 3.74 -8.16
N ARG A 15 -0.55 2.74 -7.85
CA ARG A 15 -0.88 1.31 -7.99
C ARG A 15 -2.14 0.92 -7.22
N VAL A 16 -2.28 1.32 -5.97
CA VAL A 16 -3.45 1.05 -5.12
C VAL A 16 -4.53 2.10 -5.35
N GLY A 17 -4.16 3.38 -5.37
CA GLY A 17 -5.12 4.50 -5.40
C GLY A 17 -6.07 4.46 -6.59
N ARG A 18 -5.59 4.12 -7.80
CA ARG A 18 -6.45 4.01 -8.99
C ARG A 18 -7.58 2.98 -8.84
N HIS A 19 -7.28 1.87 -8.16
CA HIS A 19 -8.28 0.82 -7.89
C HIS A 19 -9.23 1.25 -6.77
N ALA A 20 -8.75 1.99 -5.76
CA ALA A 20 -9.61 2.53 -4.72
C ALA A 20 -10.59 3.57 -5.29
N VAL A 21 -10.12 4.44 -6.20
CA VAL A 21 -10.98 5.38 -6.94
C VAL A 21 -12.06 4.63 -7.73
N ALA A 22 -11.69 3.59 -8.48
CA ALA A 22 -12.65 2.78 -9.23
C ALA A 22 -13.68 2.12 -8.30
N ALA A 23 -13.22 1.42 -7.26
CA ALA A 23 -14.10 0.71 -6.32
C ALA A 23 -15.09 1.64 -5.59
N LEU A 24 -14.68 2.87 -5.27
CA LEU A 24 -15.56 3.87 -4.65
C LEU A 24 -16.58 4.44 -5.65
N ARG A 25 -16.17 4.68 -6.91
CA ARG A 25 -17.08 5.14 -7.96
C ARG A 25 -18.14 4.10 -8.32
N ASP A 26 -17.76 2.82 -8.33
CA ASP A 26 -18.70 1.71 -8.54
C ASP A 26 -19.77 1.63 -7.42
N GLN A 27 -19.44 2.17 -6.23
CA GLN A 27 -20.37 2.31 -5.09
C GLN A 27 -21.07 3.68 -5.05
N GLU A 28 -20.99 4.47 -6.13
CA GLU A 28 -21.64 5.78 -6.31
C GLU A 28 -21.19 6.87 -5.30
N TYR A 29 -19.94 6.77 -4.75
CA TYR A 29 -19.35 7.83 -3.95
C TYR A 29 -18.81 8.96 -4.85
N GLU A 30 -18.86 10.20 -4.33
CA GLU A 30 -18.12 11.31 -4.93
C GLU A 30 -16.65 11.21 -4.54
N VAL A 31 -15.76 10.92 -5.50
CA VAL A 31 -14.34 10.69 -5.25
C VAL A 31 -13.53 11.91 -5.60
N VAL A 32 -12.76 12.42 -4.62
CA VAL A 32 -11.77 13.48 -4.81
C VAL A 32 -10.40 12.85 -5.01
N GLU A 33 -9.87 12.99 -6.23
CA GLU A 33 -8.56 12.46 -6.57
C GLU A 33 -7.45 13.42 -6.15
N ILE A 34 -6.60 13.02 -5.20
CA ILE A 34 -5.45 13.79 -4.73
C ILE A 34 -4.18 13.22 -5.36
N SER A 35 -3.61 13.95 -6.31
CA SER A 35 -2.34 13.62 -6.95
C SER A 35 -1.74 14.86 -7.61
N ARG A 36 -0.41 14.83 -7.86
CA ARG A 36 0.29 15.93 -8.54
C ARG A 36 -0.22 16.18 -9.96
N SER A 37 -0.68 15.14 -10.65
CA SER A 37 -1.29 15.29 -11.98
C SER A 37 -2.63 16.01 -11.95
N GLN A 38 -3.29 16.07 -10.79
CA GLN A 38 -4.52 16.82 -10.55
C GLN A 38 -4.24 18.20 -9.90
N GLY A 39 -2.99 18.61 -9.79
CA GLY A 39 -2.60 19.88 -9.18
C GLY A 39 -2.66 19.89 -7.66
N VAL A 40 -2.67 18.71 -7.01
CA VAL A 40 -2.69 18.60 -5.54
C VAL A 40 -1.46 17.84 -5.06
N ASP A 41 -0.65 18.47 -4.23
CA ASP A 41 0.56 17.87 -3.67
C ASP A 41 0.44 17.69 -2.14
N VAL A 42 0.52 16.44 -1.69
CA VAL A 42 0.40 16.09 -0.25
C VAL A 42 1.61 16.53 0.58
N VAL A 43 2.76 16.79 -0.07
CA VAL A 43 4.00 17.20 0.63
C VAL A 43 4.06 18.72 0.77
N THR A 44 3.84 19.47 -0.32
CA THR A 44 3.84 20.95 -0.28
C THR A 44 2.52 21.52 0.22
N ALA A 45 1.48 20.69 0.33
CA ALA A 45 0.10 21.07 0.63
C ALA A 45 -0.56 21.97 -0.43
N GLU A 46 0.05 22.15 -1.61
CA GLU A 46 -0.55 22.91 -2.71
C GLU A 46 -1.87 22.25 -3.15
N GLY A 47 -2.96 23.03 -3.19
CA GLY A 47 -4.31 22.59 -3.55
C GLY A 47 -4.98 21.62 -2.54
N LEU A 48 -4.28 21.23 -1.46
CA LEU A 48 -4.78 20.18 -0.58
C LEU A 48 -5.97 20.64 0.29
N ALA A 49 -5.95 21.88 0.77
CA ALA A 49 -7.04 22.44 1.58
C ALA A 49 -8.36 22.51 0.78
N GLU A 50 -8.28 22.95 -0.47
CA GLU A 50 -9.43 23.01 -1.39
C GLU A 50 -9.93 21.62 -1.74
N ALA A 51 -9.03 20.66 -1.98
CA ALA A 51 -9.38 19.29 -2.29
C ALA A 51 -10.10 18.61 -1.12
N LEU A 52 -9.73 18.92 0.12
CA LEU A 52 -10.35 18.35 1.32
C LEU A 52 -11.67 19.02 1.72
N ALA A 53 -12.06 20.12 1.11
CA ALA A 53 -13.31 20.81 1.45
C ALA A 53 -14.52 19.89 1.25
N GLY A 54 -15.28 19.62 2.36
CA GLY A 54 -16.44 18.74 2.36
C GLY A 54 -16.16 17.26 2.23
N VAL A 55 -14.89 16.82 2.31
CA VAL A 55 -14.50 15.42 2.37
C VAL A 55 -14.78 14.85 3.76
N GLU A 56 -15.45 13.70 3.82
CA GLU A 56 -15.73 12.99 5.07
C GLU A 56 -14.62 11.98 5.43
N VAL A 57 -14.02 11.35 4.43
CA VAL A 57 -13.05 10.27 4.62
C VAL A 57 -11.88 10.43 3.66
N VAL A 58 -10.67 10.15 4.13
CA VAL A 58 -9.46 10.10 3.30
C VAL A 58 -8.92 8.68 3.27
N ILE A 59 -8.61 8.18 2.09
CA ILE A 59 -7.74 7.01 1.87
C ILE A 59 -6.34 7.55 1.52
N ASP A 60 -5.34 7.20 2.32
CA ASP A 60 -3.95 7.51 2.02
C ASP A 60 -3.22 6.31 1.43
N ALA A 61 -3.05 6.32 0.11
CA ALA A 61 -2.25 5.40 -0.68
C ALA A 61 -1.08 6.12 -1.39
N ALA A 62 -0.70 7.30 -0.89
CA ALA A 62 0.39 8.06 -1.46
C ALA A 62 1.75 7.38 -1.20
N THR A 63 2.65 7.51 -2.17
CA THR A 63 4.02 7.04 -2.07
C THR A 63 4.98 8.03 -2.71
N GLY A 64 6.16 8.17 -2.12
CA GLY A 64 7.21 9.05 -2.60
C GLY A 64 7.98 8.48 -3.80
N PRO A 65 8.81 9.30 -4.44
CA PRO A 65 9.59 8.89 -5.61
C PRO A 65 10.80 8.03 -5.27
N SER A 66 11.22 7.99 -4.00
CA SER A 66 12.42 7.28 -3.55
C SER A 66 12.09 6.22 -2.49
N PRO A 67 12.63 5.01 -2.57
CA PRO A 67 12.55 4.00 -1.52
C PRO A 67 13.63 4.16 -0.44
N GLU A 68 14.57 5.11 -0.61
CA GLU A 68 15.65 5.37 0.34
C GLU A 68 15.06 5.86 1.67
N GLN A 69 15.58 5.34 2.80
CA GLN A 69 14.98 5.50 4.12
C GLN A 69 14.71 6.95 4.49
N GLN A 70 15.69 7.85 4.34
CA GLN A 70 15.54 9.23 4.76
C GLN A 70 14.50 9.95 3.90
N ALA A 71 14.63 9.85 2.57
CA ALA A 71 13.71 10.48 1.64
C ALA A 71 12.28 9.94 1.78
N ALA A 72 12.12 8.63 1.97
CA ALA A 72 10.83 8.01 2.22
C ALA A 72 10.23 8.47 3.56
N THR A 73 11.04 8.55 4.63
CA THR A 73 10.58 9.02 5.94
C THR A 73 10.10 10.47 5.86
N GLU A 74 10.86 11.35 5.22
CA GLU A 74 10.48 12.76 5.02
C GLU A 74 9.17 12.88 4.23
N PHE A 75 9.04 12.13 3.13
CA PHE A 75 7.81 12.10 2.34
C PHE A 75 6.62 11.65 3.19
N PHE A 76 6.71 10.48 3.82
CA PHE A 76 5.59 9.87 4.53
C PHE A 76 5.17 10.67 5.76
N THR A 77 6.11 11.18 6.55
CA THR A 77 5.77 11.97 7.74
C THR A 77 5.18 13.33 7.37
N THR A 78 5.67 13.95 6.30
CA THR A 78 5.14 15.25 5.85
C THR A 78 3.76 15.10 5.23
N SER A 79 3.56 14.12 4.32
CA SER A 79 2.26 13.88 3.70
C SER A 79 1.19 13.51 4.72
N ALA A 80 1.51 12.59 5.64
CA ALA A 80 0.57 12.20 6.70
C ALA A 80 0.19 13.36 7.62
N ARG A 81 1.16 14.17 8.02
CA ARG A 81 0.91 15.36 8.84
C ARG A 81 0.01 16.37 8.12
N ASN A 82 0.29 16.68 6.86
CA ASN A 82 -0.54 17.59 6.07
C ASN A 82 -1.98 17.06 5.91
N LEU A 83 -2.15 15.75 5.63
CA LEU A 83 -3.47 15.13 5.54
C LEU A 83 -4.22 15.18 6.88
N GLN A 84 -3.52 14.98 7.99
CA GLN A 84 -4.09 15.04 9.33
C GLN A 84 -4.51 16.48 9.72
N GLU A 85 -3.61 17.44 9.55
CA GLU A 85 -3.85 18.82 9.98
C GLU A 85 -4.93 19.50 9.12
N LEU A 86 -4.79 19.44 7.79
CA LEU A 86 -5.77 20.05 6.88
C LEU A 86 -7.08 19.25 6.85
N GLY A 87 -7.01 17.91 7.02
CA GLY A 87 -8.19 17.08 7.18
C GLY A 87 -9.02 17.46 8.41
N ALA A 88 -8.37 17.67 9.55
CA ALA A 88 -9.04 18.14 10.77
C ALA A 88 -9.71 19.50 10.57
N GLN A 89 -9.02 20.44 9.91
CA GLN A 89 -9.57 21.76 9.59
C GLN A 89 -10.77 21.69 8.64
N ALA A 90 -10.76 20.75 7.69
CA ALA A 90 -11.84 20.52 6.74
C ALA A 90 -13.02 19.70 7.32
N GLY A 91 -12.86 19.12 8.52
CA GLY A 91 -13.88 18.29 9.16
C GLY A 91 -13.87 16.82 8.70
N VAL A 92 -12.75 16.33 8.17
CA VAL A 92 -12.56 14.91 7.86
C VAL A 92 -12.77 14.08 9.13
N GLN A 93 -13.60 13.05 9.03
CA GLN A 93 -14.01 12.23 10.18
C GLN A 93 -13.06 11.07 10.45
N ARG A 94 -12.37 10.54 9.41
CA ARG A 94 -11.43 9.44 9.53
C ARG A 94 -10.48 9.34 8.35
N ILE A 95 -9.31 8.75 8.59
CA ILE A 95 -8.29 8.45 7.56
C ILE A 95 -7.99 6.96 7.59
N ILE A 96 -7.91 6.33 6.41
CA ILE A 96 -7.45 4.95 6.25
C ILE A 96 -6.15 4.98 5.46
N ALA A 97 -5.04 4.55 6.05
CA ALA A 97 -3.73 4.56 5.41
C ALA A 97 -3.24 3.15 5.09
N VAL A 98 -2.70 2.95 3.88
CA VAL A 98 -2.06 1.69 3.51
C VAL A 98 -0.63 1.64 4.01
N SER A 99 -0.26 0.49 4.63
CA SER A 99 1.10 0.20 5.09
C SER A 99 1.53 -1.20 4.66
N ILE A 100 2.56 -1.75 5.28
CA ILE A 100 3.17 -3.03 4.89
C ILE A 100 3.15 -4.00 6.06
N VAL A 101 2.78 -5.26 5.81
CA VAL A 101 2.86 -6.35 6.78
C VAL A 101 4.30 -6.51 7.27
N GLY A 102 4.46 -6.63 8.58
CA GLY A 102 5.77 -6.84 9.23
C GLY A 102 6.67 -5.61 9.30
N THR A 103 6.21 -4.44 8.86
CA THR A 103 7.03 -3.22 8.80
C THR A 103 7.63 -2.82 10.15
N ASP A 104 6.94 -3.11 11.24
CA ASP A 104 7.35 -2.81 12.62
C ASP A 104 8.48 -3.70 13.16
N ARG A 105 8.87 -4.73 12.40
CA ARG A 105 9.97 -5.63 12.73
C ARG A 105 11.30 -5.25 12.08
N PHE A 106 11.26 -4.38 11.09
CA PHE A 106 12.45 -3.95 10.36
C PHE A 106 13.25 -2.90 11.13
N SER A 107 14.57 -3.04 11.12
CA SER A 107 15.52 -2.14 11.78
C SER A 107 15.97 -0.98 10.88
N GLY A 108 15.72 -1.04 9.59
CA GLY A 108 16.17 -0.07 8.61
C GLY A 108 15.29 0.05 7.38
N GLY A 109 15.75 0.88 6.44
CA GLY A 109 15.20 1.00 5.10
C GLY A 109 13.77 1.55 5.05
N TYR A 110 13.06 1.10 4.03
CA TYR A 110 11.69 1.54 3.76
C TYR A 110 10.69 1.13 4.85
N GLY A 111 10.95 0.03 5.58
CA GLY A 111 10.13 -0.41 6.70
C GLY A 111 10.05 0.63 7.80
N VAL A 112 11.21 1.19 8.21
CA VAL A 112 11.26 2.27 9.23
C VAL A 112 10.49 3.50 8.76
N ALA A 113 10.58 3.87 7.49
CA ALA A 113 9.81 4.99 6.93
C ALA A 113 8.29 4.73 6.99
N LYS A 114 7.85 3.50 6.75
CA LYS A 114 6.44 3.12 6.88
C LYS A 114 5.96 3.13 8.34
N VAL A 115 6.78 2.73 9.30
CA VAL A 115 6.44 2.88 10.73
C VAL A 115 6.28 4.35 11.12
N ALA A 116 7.14 5.23 10.60
CA ALA A 116 7.01 6.67 10.82
C ALA A 116 5.71 7.23 10.21
N HIS A 117 5.31 6.75 9.02
CA HIS A 117 4.03 7.05 8.39
C HIS A 117 2.83 6.63 9.26
N GLU A 118 2.83 5.37 9.72
CA GLU A 118 1.78 4.85 10.60
C GLU A 118 1.63 5.73 11.86
N ARG A 119 2.75 6.04 12.53
CA ARG A 119 2.75 6.90 13.72
C ARG A 119 2.21 8.30 13.42
N ALA A 120 2.63 8.91 12.30
CA ALA A 120 2.16 10.25 11.95
C ALA A 120 0.64 10.30 11.75
N HIS A 121 0.02 9.21 11.26
CA HIS A 121 -1.44 9.11 11.19
C HIS A 121 -2.08 8.80 12.54
N LEU A 122 -1.52 7.88 13.32
CA LEU A 122 -2.10 7.43 14.59
C LEU A 122 -2.03 8.50 15.69
N ASP A 123 -1.00 9.34 15.64
CA ASP A 123 -0.79 10.44 16.60
C ASP A 123 -1.52 11.75 16.17
N GLY A 124 -2.14 11.76 14.98
CA GLY A 124 -2.80 12.93 14.41
C GLY A 124 -4.21 13.18 14.99
N PRO A 125 -4.78 14.38 14.72
CA PRO A 125 -6.09 14.78 15.26
C PRO A 125 -7.28 14.06 14.62
N VAL A 126 -7.15 13.51 13.42
CA VAL A 126 -8.21 12.74 12.75
C VAL A 126 -8.07 11.27 13.08
N PRO A 127 -9.13 10.58 13.55
CA PRO A 127 -9.07 9.15 13.81
C PRO A 127 -8.56 8.36 12.58
N ALA A 128 -7.55 7.51 12.77
CA ALA A 128 -6.93 6.76 11.69
C ALA A 128 -7.03 5.24 11.88
N HIS A 129 -7.05 4.51 10.76
CA HIS A 129 -6.91 3.05 10.67
C HIS A 129 -5.79 2.73 9.69
N ILE A 130 -4.89 1.84 10.09
CA ILE A 130 -3.79 1.38 9.24
C ILE A 130 -4.14 0.00 8.67
N LEU A 131 -4.16 -0.11 7.34
CA LEU A 131 -4.24 -1.39 6.65
C LEU A 131 -2.85 -1.80 6.16
N ARG A 132 -2.23 -2.74 6.83
CA ARG A 132 -0.96 -3.34 6.40
C ARG A 132 -1.23 -4.39 5.32
N ALA A 133 -0.71 -4.18 4.13
CA ALA A 133 -0.80 -5.11 3.02
C ALA A 133 0.49 -5.91 2.89
N SER A 134 0.38 -7.19 2.51
CA SER A 134 1.52 -7.96 2.03
C SER A 134 2.04 -7.39 0.71
N GLN A 135 3.19 -7.88 0.22
CA GLN A 135 3.78 -7.44 -1.04
C GLN A 135 2.81 -7.68 -2.19
N PHE A 136 2.78 -6.73 -3.13
CA PHE A 136 1.85 -6.80 -4.25
C PHE A 136 2.29 -7.81 -5.32
N HIS A 137 1.32 -8.45 -5.98
CA HIS A 137 1.57 -9.27 -7.18
C HIS A 137 2.37 -8.49 -8.21
N GLU A 138 2.00 -7.24 -8.46
CA GLU A 138 2.63 -6.32 -9.41
C GLU A 138 4.09 -5.98 -9.05
N PHE A 139 4.50 -6.25 -7.82
CA PHE A 139 5.88 -6.02 -7.38
C PHE A 139 6.85 -7.07 -7.87
N VAL A 140 6.37 -8.28 -8.15
CA VAL A 140 7.21 -9.39 -8.64
C VAL A 140 7.87 -9.05 -9.97
N GLU A 141 7.10 -8.56 -10.94
CA GLU A 141 7.63 -8.12 -12.24
C GLU A 141 8.65 -6.99 -12.09
N GLN A 142 8.37 -6.05 -11.19
CA GLN A 142 9.27 -4.94 -10.91
C GLN A 142 10.60 -5.43 -10.36
N LEU A 143 10.61 -6.41 -9.45
CA LEU A 143 11.82 -7.01 -8.91
C LEU A 143 12.61 -7.80 -9.98
N VAL A 144 11.92 -8.55 -10.83
CA VAL A 144 12.55 -9.22 -11.97
C VAL A 144 13.27 -8.23 -12.88
N ASN A 145 12.62 -7.11 -13.18
CA ASN A 145 13.19 -6.07 -14.03
C ASN A 145 14.37 -5.35 -13.36
N TRP A 146 14.29 -5.04 -12.07
CA TRP A 146 15.38 -4.38 -11.33
C TRP A 146 16.62 -5.28 -11.19
N GLY A 147 16.41 -6.59 -10.96
CA GLY A 147 17.50 -7.54 -10.81
C GLY A 147 18.12 -7.99 -12.11
N ARG A 148 17.60 -7.54 -13.27
CA ARG A 148 17.98 -8.06 -14.59
C ARG A 148 19.34 -7.57 -15.06
N GLN A 149 20.20 -8.50 -15.41
CA GLN A 149 21.50 -8.30 -16.06
C GLN A 149 21.64 -9.31 -17.19
N GLY A 150 21.35 -8.89 -18.42
CA GLY A 150 21.32 -9.76 -19.58
C GLY A 150 20.20 -10.81 -19.52
N ASP A 151 20.56 -12.06 -19.53
CA ASP A 151 19.67 -13.24 -19.44
C ASP A 151 19.51 -13.80 -18.01
N VAL A 152 20.03 -13.09 -17.01
CA VAL A 152 19.87 -13.43 -15.59
C VAL A 152 19.17 -12.30 -14.87
N SER A 153 18.21 -12.66 -13.99
CA SER A 153 17.61 -11.73 -13.04
C SER A 153 17.83 -12.23 -11.60
N ARG A 154 18.43 -11.37 -10.77
CA ARG A 154 18.66 -11.64 -9.35
C ARG A 154 17.56 -11.07 -8.51
N VAL A 155 16.85 -11.93 -7.78
CA VAL A 155 15.77 -11.56 -6.88
C VAL A 155 16.15 -11.91 -5.44
N PRO A 156 15.72 -11.12 -4.44
CA PRO A 156 16.06 -11.42 -3.05
C PRO A 156 15.43 -12.74 -2.59
N VAL A 157 16.12 -13.46 -1.73
CA VAL A 157 15.51 -14.56 -0.95
C VAL A 157 14.43 -13.95 -0.07
N MET A 158 13.17 -14.27 -0.35
CA MET A 158 12.04 -13.72 0.37
C MET A 158 10.89 -14.72 0.46
N ARG A 159 10.39 -14.91 1.68
CA ARG A 159 9.15 -15.62 1.94
C ARG A 159 8.05 -14.60 2.21
N THR A 160 7.02 -14.60 1.40
CA THR A 160 5.94 -13.61 1.41
C THR A 160 4.58 -14.27 1.20
N GLN A 161 3.51 -13.50 1.24
CA GLN A 161 2.14 -13.93 0.95
C GLN A 161 1.47 -12.87 0.07
N LEU A 162 1.81 -12.91 -1.23
CA LEU A 162 1.51 -11.88 -2.21
C LEU A 162 0.00 -11.61 -2.34
N VAL A 163 -0.37 -10.35 -2.53
CA VAL A 163 -1.75 -9.89 -2.68
C VAL A 163 -1.89 -8.94 -3.87
N ALA A 164 -3.02 -8.99 -4.59
CA ALA A 164 -3.29 -8.05 -5.67
C ALA A 164 -3.51 -6.63 -5.11
N ALA A 165 -2.93 -5.61 -5.73
CA ALA A 165 -3.15 -4.22 -5.35
C ALA A 165 -4.63 -3.82 -5.42
N ARG A 166 -5.38 -4.40 -6.37
CA ARG A 166 -6.83 -4.25 -6.49
C ARG A 166 -7.57 -4.73 -5.24
N SER A 167 -7.23 -5.90 -4.71
CA SER A 167 -7.89 -6.46 -3.52
C SER A 167 -7.61 -5.64 -2.26
N VAL A 168 -6.40 -5.07 -2.15
CA VAL A 168 -6.07 -4.11 -1.08
C VAL A 168 -6.90 -2.83 -1.22
N ALA A 169 -7.05 -2.31 -2.43
CA ALA A 169 -7.84 -1.12 -2.71
C ALA A 169 -9.34 -1.32 -2.41
N GLU A 170 -9.88 -2.49 -2.73
CA GLU A 170 -11.25 -2.88 -2.38
C GLU A 170 -11.46 -2.91 -0.86
N GLU A 171 -10.50 -3.42 -0.08
CA GLU A 171 -10.56 -3.39 1.38
C GLU A 171 -10.46 -1.98 1.94
N LEU A 172 -9.59 -1.13 1.40
CA LEU A 172 -9.52 0.29 1.76
C LEU A 172 -10.84 1.00 1.49
N ALA A 173 -11.47 0.74 0.33
CA ALA A 173 -12.77 1.30 -0.02
C ALA A 173 -13.87 0.84 0.94
N LEU A 174 -13.87 -0.44 1.35
CA LEU A 174 -14.81 -0.97 2.35
C LEU A 174 -14.63 -0.30 3.72
N LEU A 175 -13.39 -0.12 4.19
CA LEU A 175 -13.10 0.57 5.45
C LEU A 175 -13.51 2.06 5.38
N ALA A 176 -13.38 2.68 4.21
CA ALA A 176 -13.75 4.08 4.00
C ALA A 176 -15.28 4.26 3.91
N SER A 177 -15.98 3.35 3.24
CA SER A 177 -17.42 3.45 2.99
C SER A 177 -18.29 3.01 4.17
N ASP A 178 -17.77 2.12 5.03
CA ASP A 178 -18.50 1.51 6.16
C ASP A 178 -18.04 2.07 7.52
N PRO A 179 -18.78 3.03 8.12
CA PRO A 179 -18.45 3.59 9.43
C PRO A 179 -18.51 2.57 10.57
N GLU A 180 -19.39 1.56 10.45
CA GLU A 180 -19.54 0.53 11.50
C GLU A 180 -18.33 -0.39 11.52
N ARG A 181 -17.82 -0.73 10.34
CA ARG A 181 -16.59 -1.52 10.19
C ARG A 181 -15.36 -0.77 10.74
N PHE A 182 -15.26 0.54 10.46
CA PHE A 182 -14.21 1.36 11.03
C PHE A 182 -14.32 1.44 12.57
N ALA A 183 -15.53 1.65 13.09
CA ALA A 183 -15.79 1.72 14.53
C ALA A 183 -15.52 0.37 15.23
N ALA A 184 -15.89 -0.75 14.61
CA ALA A 184 -15.68 -2.08 15.15
C ALA A 184 -14.18 -2.43 15.24
N ALA A 185 -13.38 -1.95 14.29
CA ALA A 185 -11.93 -2.09 14.35
C ALA A 185 -11.29 -1.25 15.47
N GLY A 186 -11.91 -0.11 15.81
CA GLY A 186 -11.42 0.85 16.80
C GLY A 186 -10.50 1.93 16.18
N ALA A 187 -10.53 3.12 16.77
CA ALA A 187 -9.60 4.18 16.41
C ALA A 187 -8.17 3.75 16.77
N GLY A 188 -7.22 3.97 15.85
CA GLY A 188 -5.84 3.53 16.01
C GLY A 188 -5.61 2.03 15.70
N ALA A 189 -6.63 1.34 15.14
CA ALA A 189 -6.48 -0.05 14.77
C ALA A 189 -5.49 -0.26 13.63
N ILE A 190 -4.78 -1.38 13.70
CA ILE A 190 -3.92 -1.90 12.62
C ILE A 190 -4.50 -3.24 12.23
N SER A 191 -4.87 -3.40 10.95
CA SER A 191 -5.31 -4.67 10.38
C SER A 191 -4.40 -5.09 9.24
N GLU A 192 -4.47 -6.36 8.85
CA GLU A 192 -3.62 -6.91 7.80
C GLU A 192 -4.45 -7.53 6.68
N ILE A 193 -3.94 -7.43 5.45
CA ILE A 193 -4.47 -8.10 4.26
C ILE A 193 -3.35 -8.77 3.50
N ALA A 194 -3.57 -10.02 3.08
CA ALA A 194 -2.62 -10.83 2.35
C ALA A 194 -3.33 -11.70 1.31
N GLY A 195 -2.58 -12.31 0.42
CA GLY A 195 -3.10 -13.32 -0.49
C GLY A 195 -3.43 -14.63 0.23
N PRO A 196 -3.92 -15.64 -0.52
CA PRO A 196 -4.47 -16.85 0.11
C PRO A 196 -3.43 -17.79 0.72
N ARG A 197 -2.16 -17.70 0.33
CA ARG A 197 -1.10 -18.60 0.79
C ARG A 197 0.28 -17.96 0.79
N ALA A 198 1.18 -18.52 1.60
CA ALA A 198 2.60 -18.14 1.59
C ALA A 198 3.31 -18.67 0.34
N GLU A 199 4.24 -17.90 -0.19
CA GLU A 199 4.97 -18.15 -1.44
C GLU A 199 6.44 -17.77 -1.29
N ARG A 200 7.29 -18.31 -2.18
CA ARG A 200 8.68 -17.87 -2.35
C ARG A 200 8.74 -16.92 -3.54
N LEU A 201 9.31 -15.75 -3.34
CA LEU A 201 9.39 -14.71 -4.38
C LEU A 201 10.01 -15.22 -5.68
N ALA A 202 11.10 -16.00 -5.60
CA ALA A 202 11.76 -16.53 -6.79
C ALA A 202 10.91 -17.52 -7.59
N GLU A 203 10.01 -18.28 -6.94
CA GLU A 203 9.06 -19.16 -7.62
C GLU A 203 8.07 -18.33 -8.44
N MET A 204 7.53 -17.26 -7.86
CA MET A 204 6.64 -16.33 -8.55
C MET A 204 7.34 -15.58 -9.67
N ALA A 205 8.60 -15.18 -9.48
CA ALA A 205 9.43 -14.58 -10.52
C ALA A 205 9.63 -15.53 -11.71
N ARG A 206 9.85 -16.82 -11.46
CA ARG A 206 9.95 -17.85 -12.53
C ARG A 206 8.63 -18.00 -13.30
N LEU A 207 7.50 -17.93 -12.63
CA LEU A 207 6.18 -17.94 -13.29
C LEU A 207 6.02 -16.75 -14.23
N VAL A 208 6.42 -15.53 -13.79
CA VAL A 208 6.37 -14.32 -14.63
C VAL A 208 7.17 -14.50 -15.91
N VAL A 209 8.46 -14.84 -15.81
CA VAL A 209 9.33 -14.96 -17.00
C VAL A 209 8.90 -16.10 -17.94
N THR A 210 8.36 -17.20 -17.37
CA THR A 210 7.80 -18.31 -18.15
C THR A 210 6.55 -17.86 -18.91
N ARG A 211 5.66 -17.13 -18.24
CA ARG A 211 4.40 -16.64 -18.86
C ARG A 211 4.69 -15.66 -19.99
N HIS A 212 5.68 -14.79 -19.83
CA HIS A 212 6.07 -13.83 -20.86
C HIS A 212 6.92 -14.46 -21.99
N GLY A 213 7.24 -15.76 -21.90
CA GLY A 213 8.10 -16.43 -22.89
C GLY A 213 9.54 -15.91 -22.91
N GLU A 214 10.00 -15.34 -21.80
CA GLU A 214 11.32 -14.75 -21.69
C GLU A 214 12.38 -15.82 -21.36
N ALA A 215 13.52 -15.78 -22.07
CA ALA A 215 14.68 -16.63 -21.78
C ALA A 215 15.55 -16.01 -20.67
N VAL A 216 14.95 -15.84 -19.47
CA VAL A 216 15.61 -15.24 -18.31
C VAL A 216 15.72 -16.28 -17.20
N THR A 217 16.93 -16.44 -16.65
CA THR A 217 17.19 -17.29 -15.49
C THR A 217 16.98 -16.49 -14.21
N ILE A 218 16.16 -17.00 -13.27
CA ILE A 218 15.96 -16.38 -11.96
C ILE A 218 16.90 -16.99 -10.94
N GLU A 219 17.80 -16.16 -10.40
CA GLU A 219 18.70 -16.49 -9.30
C GLU A 219 18.20 -15.84 -7.99
N GLU A 220 18.06 -16.64 -6.93
CA GLU A 220 17.82 -16.10 -5.58
C GLU A 220 19.15 -15.63 -4.98
N VAL A 221 19.16 -14.42 -4.44
CA VAL A 221 20.33 -13.85 -3.77
C VAL A 221 20.01 -13.45 -2.35
N SER A 222 20.85 -13.87 -1.42
CA SER A 222 20.84 -13.41 -0.04
C SER A 222 21.80 -12.24 0.07
N ASP A 223 21.37 -11.15 0.70
CA ASP A 223 22.20 -9.97 0.93
C ASP A 223 22.78 -10.02 2.34
N PRO A 224 24.07 -10.39 2.51
CA PRO A 224 24.68 -10.51 3.82
C PRO A 224 24.84 -9.16 4.55
N ASP A 225 24.81 -8.05 3.81
CA ASP A 225 24.95 -6.71 4.37
C ASP A 225 23.60 -6.12 4.83
N ASN A 226 22.48 -6.76 4.50
CA ASN A 226 21.16 -6.36 4.96
C ASN A 226 20.94 -6.81 6.42
N PRO A 227 20.81 -5.87 7.38
CA PRO A 227 20.59 -6.21 8.79
C PRO A 227 19.28 -6.99 9.02
N ASP A 228 18.29 -6.83 8.15
CA ASP A 228 16.99 -7.49 8.23
C ASP A 228 16.89 -8.72 7.31
N ARG A 229 18.03 -9.27 6.87
CA ARG A 229 18.09 -10.40 5.96
C ARG A 229 17.28 -11.61 6.45
N GLU A 230 17.56 -12.06 7.67
CA GLU A 230 16.87 -13.22 8.26
C GLU A 230 15.36 -13.01 8.32
N LEU A 231 14.93 -11.79 8.65
CA LEU A 231 13.53 -11.44 8.70
C LEU A 231 12.85 -11.60 7.34
N ASN A 232 13.51 -11.19 6.25
CA ASN A 232 13.01 -11.39 4.89
C ASN A 232 12.96 -12.88 4.51
N GLU A 233 14.04 -13.61 4.77
CA GLU A 233 14.23 -14.99 4.35
C GLU A 233 13.34 -15.96 5.14
N GLU A 234 13.15 -15.72 6.45
CA GLU A 234 12.41 -16.59 7.36
C GLU A 234 10.91 -16.26 7.47
N GLY A 235 10.42 -15.30 6.69
CA GLY A 235 9.00 -14.99 6.63
C GLY A 235 8.57 -13.88 7.57
N GLY A 236 9.44 -12.94 7.90
CA GLY A 236 9.09 -11.72 8.62
C GLY A 236 8.05 -10.85 7.90
N LEU A 237 7.83 -11.07 6.62
CA LEU A 237 6.79 -10.42 5.80
C LEU A 237 5.52 -11.28 5.66
N LEU A 238 5.39 -12.37 6.41
CA LEU A 238 4.13 -13.12 6.47
C LEU A 238 3.14 -12.44 7.40
N PRO A 239 1.85 -12.42 7.05
CA PRO A 239 0.80 -11.83 7.87
C PRO A 239 0.58 -12.61 9.15
N GLY A 240 0.01 -11.94 10.15
CA GLY A 240 -0.47 -12.59 11.36
C GLY A 240 -1.73 -13.44 11.12
N PRO A 241 -2.12 -14.27 12.11
CA PRO A 241 -3.22 -15.22 11.95
C PRO A 241 -4.60 -14.55 11.80
N ALA A 242 -4.73 -13.29 12.14
CA ALA A 242 -5.96 -12.51 12.01
C ALA A 242 -6.06 -11.74 10.68
N ALA A 243 -5.07 -11.88 9.80
CA ALA A 243 -5.07 -11.18 8.53
C ALA A 243 -6.24 -11.60 7.64
N LYS A 244 -6.83 -10.64 6.95
CA LYS A 244 -7.80 -10.92 5.90
C LYS A 244 -7.08 -11.56 4.71
N LEU A 245 -7.54 -12.75 4.31
CA LEU A 245 -7.05 -13.40 3.10
C LEU A 245 -7.91 -13.00 1.91
N ALA A 246 -7.27 -12.52 0.84
CA ALA A 246 -7.93 -12.02 -0.36
C ALA A 246 -7.49 -12.81 -1.60
N ARG A 247 -8.38 -12.89 -2.58
CA ARG A 247 -8.10 -13.38 -3.93
C ARG A 247 -7.80 -12.22 -4.88
N PRO A 248 -7.26 -12.49 -6.07
CA PRO A 248 -6.86 -13.80 -6.63
C PRO A 248 -5.56 -14.35 -6.02
N THR A 249 -5.23 -15.63 -6.29
CA THR A 249 -3.86 -16.15 -6.15
C THR A 249 -2.94 -15.47 -7.16
N PHE A 250 -1.60 -15.61 -6.98
CA PHE A 250 -0.66 -15.02 -7.93
C PHE A 250 -0.83 -15.58 -9.34
N GLU A 251 -1.06 -16.89 -9.47
CA GLU A 251 -1.28 -17.54 -10.77
C GLU A 251 -2.57 -17.06 -11.43
N GLU A 252 -3.69 -17.01 -10.69
CA GLU A 252 -4.96 -16.49 -11.19
C GLU A 252 -4.80 -15.04 -11.69
N TRP A 253 -4.12 -14.20 -10.89
CA TRP A 253 -3.83 -12.82 -11.27
C TRP A 253 -2.97 -12.72 -12.52
N LEU A 254 -1.92 -13.55 -12.63
CA LEU A 254 -1.03 -13.56 -13.79
C LEU A 254 -1.77 -14.00 -15.07
N ASP A 255 -2.75 -14.91 -14.94
CA ASP A 255 -3.61 -15.34 -16.05
C ASP A 255 -4.53 -14.20 -16.54
N GLU A 256 -4.99 -13.33 -15.65
CA GLU A 256 -5.83 -12.16 -15.99
C GLU A 256 -5.06 -11.05 -16.73
N GLN A 257 -3.71 -11.03 -16.67
CA GLN A 257 -2.86 -10.04 -17.33
C GLN A 257 -2.50 -10.42 -18.80
N SER A 258 -2.94 -11.58 -19.26
CA SER A 258 -2.54 -12.19 -20.55
C SER A 258 -3.39 -11.77 -21.72
#